data_b496d46e99a8d8af5d6096d334b12bc4
#
_entry.id   b496d46e99a8d8af5d6096d334b12bc4
#
_cell.length_a   1.000
_cell.length_b   1.000
_cell.length_c   1.000
_cell.angle_alpha   90.00
_cell.angle_beta   90.00
_cell.angle_gamma   90.00
#
_symmetry.space_group_name_H-M   'P 1'
#
loop_
_entity.id
_entity.type
_entity.pdbx_description
1 polymer ?
#
loop_
_entity_poly.entity_id
_entity_poly.type
_entity_poly.pdbx_seq_one_letter_code
_entity_poly.pdbx_strand_id
1 'polypeptide(L)'
;MRAADGRTSVFKSGVKRLLGRAGFDIVRSTNNLGGVDDFIPFEATMRAARAAGLSVGDHIDEVMNRTPGATQSTIDELRALGVFAANPNTVLEIGPGSGRYLEKTLKECSPDRYEIYETAAPWANYLVDTFSVVAQPTAGCSLAPTPDGSIDLVQAHKVFNTVTFLCASRYFFEMARVTRPGGRIVFDVMTETCLDPAAVRAWASQGGAGHDSYPAAMPRRTCVDLFATLGCNLEASFLAPMGVASTEVLVFAKGA
;
A
#
# COMPACT_ATOMS: atom_id res chain seq x y z
N MET A 1 -27.46 0.89 36.77
CA MET A 1 -26.19 0.36 37.27
C MET A 1 -25.08 0.80 36.34
N ARG A 2 -24.54 2.02 36.51
CA ARG A 2 -23.45 2.61 35.73
C ARG A 2 -22.46 3.20 36.74
N ALA A 3 -21.36 2.52 37.05
CA ALA A 3 -20.19 3.09 37.73
C ALA A 3 -19.00 2.09 37.63
N ALA A 4 -18.31 2.01 36.50
CA ALA A 4 -17.05 1.29 36.40
C ALA A 4 -16.00 1.95 35.48
N ASP A 5 -16.31 3.05 34.78
CA ASP A 5 -15.43 3.59 33.72
C ASP A 5 -14.52 4.77 34.18
N GLY A 6 -14.76 5.34 35.34
CA GLY A 6 -14.01 6.52 35.82
C GLY A 6 -12.63 6.21 36.43
N ARG A 7 -12.42 5.03 37.00
CA ARG A 7 -11.18 4.71 37.75
C ARG A 7 -9.98 4.33 36.85
N THR A 8 -10.22 3.73 35.69
CA THR A 8 -9.17 3.35 34.77
C THR A 8 -8.57 4.54 34.00
N SER A 9 -9.35 5.58 33.76
CA SER A 9 -8.87 6.81 33.08
C SER A 9 -7.96 7.64 33.97
N VAL A 10 -8.30 7.79 35.26
CA VAL A 10 -7.50 8.57 36.23
C VAL A 10 -6.17 7.89 36.55
N PHE A 11 -6.13 6.56 36.60
CA PHE A 11 -4.90 5.81 36.85
C PHE A 11 -3.92 5.93 35.67
N LYS A 12 -4.40 5.87 34.40
CA LYS A 12 -3.58 6.06 33.22
C LYS A 12 -2.99 7.46 33.11
N SER A 13 -3.72 8.50 33.51
CA SER A 13 -3.23 9.87 33.49
C SER A 13 -2.19 10.13 34.56
N GLY A 14 -2.32 9.51 35.74
CA GLY A 14 -1.37 9.61 36.86
C GLY A 14 -0.02 8.98 36.52
N VAL A 15 -0.03 7.78 35.94
CA VAL A 15 1.19 7.06 35.50
C VAL A 15 1.92 7.83 34.40
N LYS A 16 1.20 8.37 33.41
CA LYS A 16 1.79 9.18 32.33
C LYS A 16 2.47 10.45 32.87
N ARG A 17 1.88 11.09 33.86
CA ARG A 17 2.43 12.31 34.53
C ARG A 17 3.67 12.00 35.37
N LEU A 18 3.72 10.84 36.04
CA LEU A 18 4.87 10.40 36.85
C LEU A 18 6.07 10.05 36.01
N LEU A 19 5.86 9.35 34.89
CA LEU A 19 6.91 8.97 33.94
C LEU A 19 7.43 10.18 33.17
N GLY A 20 6.58 11.14 32.81
CA GLY A 20 7.01 12.40 32.19
C GLY A 20 7.92 13.23 33.09
N ARG A 21 7.72 13.19 34.42
CA ARG A 21 8.63 13.85 35.39
C ARG A 21 9.98 13.15 35.52
N ALA A 22 10.05 11.86 35.19
CA ALA A 22 11.29 11.07 35.16
C ALA A 22 11.98 11.10 33.78
N GLY A 23 11.51 11.91 32.84
CA GLY A 23 12.06 12.00 31.49
C GLY A 23 11.65 10.87 30.54
N PHE A 24 10.67 10.05 30.93
CA PHE A 24 10.13 8.99 30.08
C PHE A 24 8.78 9.42 29.49
N ASP A 25 8.68 9.51 28.19
CA ASP A 25 7.39 9.65 27.53
C ASP A 25 6.86 8.25 27.16
N ILE A 26 5.63 7.92 27.59
CA ILE A 26 4.94 6.75 27.08
C ILE A 26 4.44 7.12 25.69
N VAL A 27 5.29 6.99 24.72
CA VAL A 27 4.87 6.88 23.34
C VAL A 27 4.24 5.49 23.20
N ARG A 28 2.98 5.40 22.81
CA ARG A 28 2.47 4.16 22.26
C ARG A 28 3.44 3.83 21.11
N SER A 29 4.27 2.81 21.31
CA SER A 29 5.02 2.23 20.22
C SER A 29 3.98 1.67 19.27
N THR A 30 3.58 2.46 18.31
CA THR A 30 3.02 1.99 17.06
C THR A 30 4.19 1.44 16.26
N ASN A 31 4.80 0.35 16.75
CA ASN A 31 5.53 -0.59 15.89
C ASN A 31 4.57 -1.33 14.95
N ASN A 32 3.32 -0.99 14.97
CA ASN A 32 2.44 -1.14 13.85
C ASN A 32 2.81 -0.01 12.89
N LEU A 33 3.50 -0.30 11.84
CA LEU A 33 3.18 0.21 10.52
C LEU A 33 1.66 0.18 10.51
N GLY A 34 1.02 1.37 10.65
CA GLY A 34 -0.40 1.47 10.89
C GLY A 34 -1.10 0.47 9.99
N GLY A 35 -1.68 -0.56 10.58
CA GLY A 35 -2.23 -1.65 9.80
C GLY A 35 -3.31 -1.07 8.90
N VAL A 36 -3.55 -1.66 7.75
CA VAL A 36 -4.64 -1.26 6.84
C VAL A 36 -5.97 -1.14 7.58
N ASP A 37 -6.15 -1.88 8.68
CA ASP A 37 -7.29 -1.78 9.58
C ASP A 37 -7.48 -0.40 10.21
N ASP A 38 -6.42 0.39 10.39
CA ASP A 38 -6.52 1.76 10.88
C ASP A 38 -6.95 2.74 9.77
N PHE A 39 -6.62 2.45 8.51
CA PHE A 39 -6.94 3.31 7.35
C PHE A 39 -8.25 2.91 6.66
N ILE A 40 -8.50 1.61 6.51
CA ILE A 40 -9.67 1.05 5.82
C ILE A 40 -10.27 -0.05 6.70
N PRO A 41 -11.08 0.31 7.72
CA PRO A 41 -11.69 -0.65 8.63
C PRO A 41 -12.63 -1.60 7.88
N PHE A 42 -12.35 -2.90 7.91
CA PHE A 42 -13.03 -3.91 7.12
C PHE A 42 -14.56 -3.86 7.25
N GLU A 43 -15.07 -4.09 8.48
CA GLU A 43 -16.52 -4.19 8.73
C GLU A 43 -17.28 -2.91 8.37
N ALA A 44 -16.70 -1.75 8.67
CA ALA A 44 -17.32 -0.45 8.38
C ALA A 44 -17.38 -0.21 6.87
N THR A 45 -16.28 -0.49 6.17
CA THR A 45 -16.15 -0.30 4.72
C THR A 45 -17.08 -1.23 3.96
N MET A 46 -17.11 -2.54 4.31
CA MET A 46 -17.99 -3.53 3.70
C MET A 46 -19.48 -3.15 3.85
N ARG A 47 -19.88 -2.71 5.04
CA ARG A 47 -21.23 -2.28 5.31
C ARG A 47 -21.60 -1.01 4.51
N ALA A 48 -20.71 -0.04 4.45
CA ALA A 48 -20.92 1.21 3.73
C ALA A 48 -21.00 0.99 2.21
N ALA A 49 -20.12 0.16 1.64
CA ALA A 49 -20.15 -0.21 0.23
C ALA A 49 -21.47 -0.88 -0.15
N ARG A 50 -21.93 -1.87 0.65
CA ARG A 50 -23.24 -2.53 0.46
C ARG A 50 -24.39 -1.54 0.53
N ALA A 51 -24.38 -0.63 1.50
CA ALA A 51 -25.43 0.38 1.65
C ALA A 51 -25.48 1.36 0.46
N ALA A 52 -24.34 1.64 -0.15
CA ALA A 52 -24.22 2.48 -1.35
C ALA A 52 -24.53 1.73 -2.66
N GLY A 53 -24.65 0.38 -2.64
CA GLY A 53 -24.81 -0.43 -3.85
C GLY A 53 -23.56 -0.46 -4.73
N LEU A 54 -22.37 -0.20 -4.14
CA LEU A 54 -21.09 -0.16 -4.83
C LEU A 54 -20.26 -1.41 -4.54
N SER A 55 -19.32 -1.74 -5.45
CA SER A 55 -18.22 -2.62 -5.10
C SER A 55 -17.36 -1.99 -3.99
N VAL A 56 -16.61 -2.80 -3.26
CA VAL A 56 -15.73 -2.27 -2.20
C VAL A 56 -14.68 -1.32 -2.81
N GLY A 57 -14.12 -1.67 -3.96
CA GLY A 57 -13.14 -0.85 -4.67
C GLY A 57 -13.71 0.49 -5.11
N ASP A 58 -14.88 0.48 -5.74
CA ASP A 58 -15.54 1.72 -6.19
C ASP A 58 -15.96 2.60 -5.01
N HIS A 59 -16.46 1.99 -3.92
CA HIS A 59 -16.75 2.74 -2.70
C HIS A 59 -15.52 3.45 -2.13
N ILE A 60 -14.35 2.82 -2.15
CA ILE A 60 -13.11 3.45 -1.71
C ILE A 60 -12.74 4.60 -2.63
N ASP A 61 -12.78 4.40 -3.94
CA ASP A 61 -12.43 5.45 -4.90
C ASP A 61 -13.40 6.63 -4.85
N GLU A 62 -14.71 6.37 -4.87
CA GLU A 62 -15.72 7.42 -5.00
C GLU A 62 -16.02 8.14 -3.69
N VAL A 63 -16.17 7.37 -2.60
CA VAL A 63 -16.69 7.89 -1.33
C VAL A 63 -15.56 8.22 -0.35
N MET A 64 -14.60 7.30 -0.16
CA MET A 64 -13.54 7.51 0.83
C MET A 64 -12.46 8.45 0.28
N ASN A 65 -11.94 8.19 -0.92
CA ASN A 65 -10.86 8.96 -1.52
C ASN A 65 -11.34 10.16 -2.32
N ARG A 66 -12.63 10.18 -2.71
CA ARG A 66 -13.22 11.20 -3.57
C ARG A 66 -12.50 11.36 -4.92
N THR A 67 -12.02 10.26 -5.45
CA THR A 67 -11.33 10.15 -6.74
C THR A 67 -11.97 9.04 -7.58
N PRO A 68 -13.21 9.25 -8.08
CA PRO A 68 -13.93 8.24 -8.86
C PRO A 68 -13.08 7.72 -10.03
N GLY A 69 -13.00 6.42 -10.18
CA GLY A 69 -12.27 5.78 -11.29
C GLY A 69 -10.74 5.81 -11.18
N ALA A 70 -10.15 6.31 -10.08
CA ALA A 70 -8.71 6.43 -9.93
C ALA A 70 -7.98 5.08 -10.05
N THR A 71 -8.53 4.02 -9.47
CA THR A 71 -7.94 2.68 -9.61
C THR A 71 -8.02 2.20 -11.06
N GLN A 72 -9.15 2.40 -11.74
CA GLN A 72 -9.30 1.99 -13.13
C GLN A 72 -8.34 2.76 -14.05
N SER A 73 -8.22 4.09 -13.89
CA SER A 73 -7.29 4.87 -14.70
C SER A 73 -5.83 4.42 -14.53
N THR A 74 -5.43 4.03 -13.32
CA THR A 74 -4.09 3.46 -13.10
C THR A 74 -3.89 2.14 -13.85
N ILE A 75 -4.88 1.26 -13.84
CA ILE A 75 -4.82 -0.01 -14.58
C ILE A 75 -4.82 0.23 -16.09
N ASP A 76 -5.58 1.20 -16.58
CA ASP A 76 -5.62 1.55 -18.01
C ASP A 76 -4.24 2.06 -18.49
N GLU A 77 -3.55 2.87 -17.71
CA GLU A 77 -2.17 3.30 -18.00
C GLU A 77 -1.19 2.11 -17.99
N LEU A 78 -1.27 1.22 -17.00
CA LEU A 78 -0.44 0.01 -16.95
C LEU A 78 -0.70 -0.89 -18.18
N ARG A 79 -1.95 -1.01 -18.62
CA ARG A 79 -2.31 -1.73 -19.84
C ARG A 79 -1.70 -1.06 -21.07
N ALA A 80 -1.80 0.25 -21.20
CA ALA A 80 -1.23 1.01 -22.31
C ALA A 80 0.30 0.89 -22.38
N LEU A 81 0.97 0.78 -21.23
CA LEU A 81 2.39 0.49 -21.10
C LEU A 81 2.76 -0.99 -21.35
N GLY A 82 1.80 -1.84 -21.64
CA GLY A 82 2.02 -3.25 -21.96
C GLY A 82 2.40 -4.13 -20.76
N VAL A 83 2.12 -3.69 -19.53
CA VAL A 83 2.45 -4.46 -18.31
C VAL A 83 1.79 -5.84 -18.33
N PHE A 84 0.58 -5.94 -18.87
CA PHE A 84 -0.21 -7.17 -18.95
C PHE A 84 -0.07 -7.90 -20.31
N ALA A 85 0.66 -7.33 -21.29
CA ALA A 85 0.69 -7.86 -22.67
C ALA A 85 1.24 -9.30 -22.78
N ALA A 86 2.15 -9.68 -21.88
CA ALA A 86 2.68 -11.04 -21.82
C ALA A 86 1.79 -12.03 -21.05
N ASN A 87 0.61 -11.60 -20.59
CA ASN A 87 -0.30 -12.36 -19.73
C ASN A 87 0.45 -13.05 -18.57
N PRO A 88 0.89 -12.31 -17.56
CA PRO A 88 1.70 -12.85 -16.46
C PRO A 88 1.02 -14.05 -15.80
N ASN A 89 1.70 -15.19 -15.74
CA ASN A 89 1.18 -16.42 -15.16
C ASN A 89 1.24 -16.40 -13.62
N THR A 90 2.21 -15.65 -13.06
CA THR A 90 2.39 -15.51 -11.62
C THR A 90 2.39 -14.04 -11.24
N VAL A 91 1.48 -13.65 -10.37
CA VAL A 91 1.36 -12.28 -9.85
C VAL A 91 1.55 -12.30 -8.33
N LEU A 92 2.25 -11.31 -7.80
CA LEU A 92 2.38 -11.08 -6.36
C LEU A 92 1.98 -9.64 -6.04
N GLU A 93 1.07 -9.45 -5.09
CA GLU A 93 0.68 -8.12 -4.61
C GLU A 93 0.98 -7.94 -3.13
N ILE A 94 1.68 -6.85 -2.82
CA ILE A 94 1.99 -6.44 -1.45
C ILE A 94 0.92 -5.43 -1.01
N GLY A 95 0.25 -5.71 0.12
CA GLY A 95 -0.73 -4.83 0.72
C GLY A 95 -1.96 -4.56 -0.16
N PRO A 96 -2.63 -5.58 -0.72
CA PRO A 96 -3.81 -5.38 -1.57
C PRO A 96 -4.97 -4.68 -0.85
N GLY A 97 -5.00 -4.71 0.49
CA GLY A 97 -6.07 -4.13 1.30
C GLY A 97 -7.44 -4.63 0.86
N SER A 98 -8.27 -3.74 0.36
CA SER A 98 -9.62 -4.07 -0.14
C SER A 98 -9.64 -4.89 -1.44
N GLY A 99 -8.50 -5.08 -2.10
CA GLY A 99 -8.40 -5.80 -3.36
C GLY A 99 -8.81 -5.01 -4.60
N ARG A 100 -8.95 -3.67 -4.52
CA ARG A 100 -9.42 -2.86 -5.65
C ARG A 100 -8.49 -2.92 -6.87
N TYR A 101 -7.17 -2.99 -6.67
CA TYR A 101 -6.20 -3.21 -7.75
C TYR A 101 -6.18 -4.68 -8.18
N LEU A 102 -6.17 -5.61 -7.24
CA LEU A 102 -6.24 -7.04 -7.47
C LEU A 102 -7.41 -7.44 -8.40
N GLU A 103 -8.63 -6.98 -8.07
CA GLU A 103 -9.83 -7.26 -8.88
C GLU A 103 -9.67 -6.78 -10.32
N LYS A 104 -9.09 -5.60 -10.52
CA LYS A 104 -8.90 -5.03 -11.85
C LYS A 104 -7.72 -5.70 -12.58
N THR A 105 -6.65 -6.05 -11.90
CA THR A 105 -5.54 -6.82 -12.45
C THR A 105 -6.02 -8.20 -12.95
N LEU A 106 -6.90 -8.87 -12.21
CA LEU A 106 -7.50 -10.14 -12.64
C LEU A 106 -8.40 -10.02 -13.89
N LYS A 107 -8.86 -8.82 -14.22
CA LYS A 107 -9.59 -8.55 -15.48
C LYS A 107 -8.65 -8.36 -16.67
N GLU A 108 -7.40 -7.97 -16.41
CA GLU A 108 -6.38 -7.74 -17.44
C GLU A 108 -5.57 -8.99 -17.80
N CYS A 109 -5.38 -9.87 -16.82
CA CYS A 109 -4.64 -11.11 -17.00
C CYS A 109 -5.30 -12.24 -16.19
N SER A 110 -5.02 -13.49 -16.60
CA SER A 110 -5.55 -14.68 -15.94
C SER A 110 -4.39 -15.51 -15.41
N PRO A 111 -3.78 -15.10 -14.30
CA PRO A 111 -2.62 -15.79 -13.75
C PRO A 111 -3.00 -17.18 -13.22
N ASP A 112 -2.10 -18.15 -13.39
CA ASP A 112 -2.22 -19.48 -12.77
C ASP A 112 -2.08 -19.38 -11.24
N ARG A 113 -1.35 -18.37 -10.75
CA ARG A 113 -1.11 -18.12 -9.34
C ARG A 113 -1.06 -16.63 -9.03
N TYR A 114 -1.88 -16.19 -8.09
CA TYR A 114 -1.86 -14.84 -7.52
C TYR A 114 -1.57 -14.93 -6.03
N GLU A 115 -0.41 -14.41 -5.60
CA GLU A 115 0.00 -14.36 -4.20
C GLU A 115 -0.28 -12.99 -3.60
N ILE A 116 -0.73 -12.95 -2.36
CA ILE A 116 -0.93 -11.70 -1.62
C ILE A 116 -0.16 -11.71 -0.30
N TYR A 117 0.41 -10.56 0.05
CA TYR A 117 1.01 -10.28 1.36
C TYR A 117 0.20 -9.18 2.03
N GLU A 118 -0.84 -9.56 2.77
CA GLU A 118 -1.75 -8.65 3.47
C GLU A 118 -1.67 -8.86 4.98
N THR A 119 -1.39 -7.79 5.74
CA THR A 119 -1.23 -7.86 7.19
C THR A 119 -2.56 -7.81 7.95
N ALA A 120 -3.59 -7.22 7.35
CA ALA A 120 -4.92 -7.15 7.91
C ALA A 120 -5.70 -8.45 7.64
N ALA A 121 -5.74 -9.34 8.62
CA ALA A 121 -6.37 -10.65 8.48
C ALA A 121 -7.82 -10.62 7.96
N PRO A 122 -8.71 -9.67 8.35
CA PRO A 122 -10.04 -9.59 7.78
C PRO A 122 -10.04 -9.34 6.27
N TRP A 123 -9.14 -8.46 5.79
CA TRP A 123 -8.98 -8.22 4.35
C TRP A 123 -8.37 -9.42 3.63
N ALA A 124 -7.31 -10.03 4.19
CA ALA A 124 -6.70 -11.23 3.60
C ALA A 124 -7.71 -12.37 3.43
N ASN A 125 -8.52 -12.66 4.46
CA ASN A 125 -9.56 -13.69 4.39
C ASN A 125 -10.61 -13.36 3.32
N TYR A 126 -11.09 -12.12 3.27
CA TYR A 126 -12.03 -11.66 2.25
C TYR A 126 -11.50 -11.86 0.83
N LEU A 127 -10.22 -11.55 0.60
CA LEU A 127 -9.61 -11.69 -0.72
C LEU A 127 -9.46 -13.17 -1.13
N VAL A 128 -9.05 -14.03 -0.21
CA VAL A 128 -8.99 -15.48 -0.44
C VAL A 128 -10.36 -16.06 -0.74
N ASP A 129 -11.37 -15.66 0.02
CA ASP A 129 -12.75 -16.17 -0.16
C ASP A 129 -13.41 -15.65 -1.46
N THR A 130 -12.97 -14.48 -1.96
CA THR A 130 -13.61 -13.83 -3.11
C THR A 130 -12.88 -14.09 -4.43
N PHE A 131 -11.54 -14.16 -4.41
CA PHE A 131 -10.71 -14.13 -5.63
C PHE A 131 -9.70 -15.27 -5.59
N SER A 132 -9.88 -16.44 -5.71
CA SER A 132 -8.90 -17.57 -5.87
C SER A 132 -7.41 -17.21 -5.71
N VAL A 133 -7.05 -16.44 -4.69
CA VAL A 133 -5.69 -15.96 -4.41
C VAL A 133 -5.07 -16.70 -3.22
N VAL A 134 -3.75 -16.69 -3.13
CA VAL A 134 -2.99 -17.34 -2.06
C VAL A 134 -2.45 -16.30 -1.10
N ALA A 135 -2.99 -16.26 0.13
CA ALA A 135 -2.43 -15.41 1.16
C ALA A 135 -1.16 -16.03 1.74
N GLN A 136 -0.05 -15.32 1.64
CA GLN A 136 1.22 -15.71 2.20
C GLN A 136 1.38 -15.20 3.65
N PRO A 137 2.10 -15.93 4.51
CA PRO A 137 2.45 -15.44 5.85
C PRO A 137 3.23 -14.12 5.77
N THR A 138 2.82 -13.14 6.56
CA THR A 138 3.49 -11.84 6.63
C THR A 138 4.46 -11.78 7.81
N ALA A 139 5.71 -11.38 7.56
CA ALA A 139 6.75 -11.22 8.57
C ALA A 139 7.60 -9.96 8.29
N GLY A 140 7.15 -8.83 8.78
CA GLY A 140 7.81 -7.54 8.50
C GLY A 140 7.80 -7.22 7.00
N CYS A 141 8.98 -7.00 6.43
CA CYS A 141 9.15 -6.69 5.00
C CYS A 141 9.62 -7.90 4.17
N SER A 142 9.52 -9.10 4.70
CA SER A 142 10.01 -10.33 4.04
C SER A 142 8.96 -10.94 3.14
N LEU A 143 9.38 -11.38 1.96
CA LEU A 143 8.61 -12.22 1.03
C LEU A 143 9.18 -13.65 1.00
N ALA A 144 9.79 -14.11 2.09
CA ALA A 144 10.51 -15.38 2.17
C ALA A 144 9.74 -16.63 1.70
N PRO A 145 8.39 -16.74 1.87
CA PRO A 145 7.61 -17.85 1.31
C PRO A 145 7.64 -17.93 -0.22
N THR A 146 7.86 -16.79 -0.91
CA THR A 146 7.93 -16.75 -2.37
C THR A 146 9.37 -17.02 -2.85
N PRO A 147 9.61 -18.02 -3.72
CA PRO A 147 10.94 -18.35 -4.22
C PRO A 147 11.57 -17.23 -5.06
N ASP A 148 12.91 -17.23 -5.12
CA ASP A 148 13.68 -16.33 -5.98
C ASP A 148 13.29 -16.52 -7.46
N GLY A 149 13.14 -15.41 -8.18
CA GLY A 149 12.91 -15.42 -9.62
C GLY A 149 11.69 -16.21 -10.08
N SER A 150 10.61 -16.24 -9.28
CA SER A 150 9.41 -17.04 -9.56
C SER A 150 8.19 -16.25 -9.99
N ILE A 151 8.24 -14.91 -9.92
CA ILE A 151 7.08 -14.04 -10.17
C ILE A 151 7.24 -13.24 -11.47
N ASP A 152 6.21 -13.27 -12.30
CA ASP A 152 6.15 -12.50 -13.56
C ASP A 152 5.87 -11.02 -13.30
N LEU A 153 4.92 -10.72 -12.40
CA LEU A 153 4.51 -9.37 -12.05
C LEU A 153 4.43 -9.21 -10.53
N VAL A 154 5.27 -8.36 -9.98
CA VAL A 154 5.18 -7.92 -8.58
C VAL A 154 4.57 -6.54 -8.54
N GLN A 155 3.51 -6.35 -7.75
CA GLN A 155 2.86 -5.04 -7.63
C GLN A 155 2.59 -4.64 -6.17
N ALA A 156 2.57 -3.32 -5.91
CA ALA A 156 2.22 -2.73 -4.62
C ALA A 156 1.58 -1.35 -4.84
N HIS A 157 0.29 -1.22 -4.60
CA HIS A 157 -0.43 0.03 -4.86
C HIS A 157 -0.88 0.71 -3.57
N LYS A 158 -0.51 2.00 -3.41
CA LYS A 158 -0.84 2.84 -2.25
C LYS A 158 -0.30 2.31 -0.91
N VAL A 159 0.80 1.53 -0.96
CA VAL A 159 1.47 0.96 0.21
C VAL A 159 2.64 1.85 0.64
N PHE A 160 3.56 2.14 -0.26
CA PHE A 160 4.82 2.79 0.09
C PHE A 160 4.72 4.31 0.33
N ASN A 161 3.58 4.91 0.04
CA ASN A 161 3.29 6.29 0.43
C ASN A 161 3.05 6.48 1.95
N THR A 162 2.95 5.38 2.71
CA THR A 162 2.82 5.39 4.17
C THR A 162 4.10 4.95 4.89
N VAL A 163 5.14 4.57 4.14
CA VAL A 163 6.35 3.95 4.67
C VAL A 163 7.57 4.78 4.29
N THR A 164 8.45 5.06 5.24
CA THR A 164 9.69 5.81 4.96
C THR A 164 10.61 5.04 4.00
N PHE A 165 11.43 5.76 3.22
CA PHE A 165 12.29 5.17 2.19
C PHE A 165 13.14 3.98 2.70
N LEU A 166 13.82 4.13 3.84
CA LEU A 166 14.67 3.04 4.37
C LEU A 166 13.87 1.82 4.82
N CYS A 167 12.63 1.99 5.27
CA CYS A 167 11.75 0.86 5.56
C CYS A 167 11.25 0.21 4.27
N ALA A 168 10.85 1.01 3.28
CA ALA A 168 10.38 0.52 1.98
C ALA A 168 11.49 -0.19 1.20
N SER A 169 12.75 0.26 1.31
CA SER A 169 13.88 -0.36 0.60
C SER A 169 14.04 -1.84 0.92
N ARG A 170 13.65 -2.28 2.12
CA ARG A 170 13.65 -3.72 2.46
C ARG A 170 12.69 -4.52 1.59
N TYR A 171 11.52 -3.97 1.28
CA TYR A 171 10.60 -4.56 0.30
C TYR A 171 11.18 -4.53 -1.11
N PHE A 172 11.88 -3.46 -1.49
CA PHE A 172 12.47 -3.33 -2.84
C PHE A 172 13.49 -4.44 -3.13
N PHE A 173 14.32 -4.81 -2.14
CA PHE A 173 15.21 -5.97 -2.27
C PHE A 173 14.43 -7.27 -2.48
N GLU A 174 13.36 -7.49 -1.72
CA GLU A 174 12.54 -8.68 -1.84
C GLU A 174 11.75 -8.71 -3.16
N MET A 175 11.17 -7.57 -3.58
CA MET A 175 10.49 -7.47 -4.87
C MET A 175 11.43 -7.82 -6.02
N ALA A 176 12.65 -7.28 -6.00
CA ALA A 176 13.67 -7.63 -7.00
C ALA A 176 14.10 -9.10 -6.93
N ARG A 177 14.22 -9.68 -5.73
CA ARG A 177 14.59 -11.10 -5.53
C ARG A 177 13.57 -12.04 -6.14
N VAL A 178 12.28 -11.86 -5.81
CA VAL A 178 11.21 -12.77 -6.24
C VAL A 178 10.83 -12.60 -7.71
N THR A 179 11.06 -11.43 -8.31
CA THR A 179 10.77 -11.19 -9.72
C THR A 179 11.72 -12.01 -10.60
N ARG A 180 11.19 -12.74 -11.58
CA ARG A 180 12.01 -13.50 -12.53
C ARG A 180 12.72 -12.59 -13.54
N PRO A 181 13.79 -13.05 -14.20
CA PRO A 181 14.33 -12.38 -15.38
C PRO A 181 13.24 -12.11 -16.43
N GLY A 182 13.18 -10.90 -16.96
CA GLY A 182 12.11 -10.44 -17.87
C GLY A 182 10.76 -10.15 -17.21
N GLY A 183 10.63 -10.34 -15.91
CA GLY A 183 9.43 -9.96 -15.13
C GLY A 183 9.38 -8.46 -14.85
N ARG A 184 8.25 -7.99 -14.34
CA ARG A 184 8.02 -6.58 -14.03
C ARG A 184 7.72 -6.34 -12.56
N ILE A 185 8.10 -5.15 -12.10
CA ILE A 185 7.80 -4.63 -10.76
C ILE A 185 7.06 -3.30 -10.94
N VAL A 186 5.89 -3.19 -10.32
CA VAL A 186 5.04 -2.00 -10.40
C VAL A 186 4.67 -1.55 -8.99
N PHE A 187 4.97 -0.31 -8.65
CA PHE A 187 4.50 0.25 -7.39
C PHE A 187 4.39 1.76 -7.47
N ASP A 188 3.63 2.36 -6.57
CA ASP A 188 3.54 3.80 -6.49
C ASP A 188 4.08 4.36 -5.18
N VAL A 189 4.71 5.52 -5.30
CA VAL A 189 5.34 6.28 -4.24
C VAL A 189 5.03 7.77 -4.39
N MET A 190 5.16 8.53 -3.33
CA MET A 190 5.15 9.98 -3.43
C MET A 190 6.59 10.46 -3.63
N THR A 191 6.92 10.88 -4.83
CA THR A 191 8.24 11.45 -5.16
C THR A 191 8.17 12.97 -5.20
N GLU A 192 9.31 13.63 -5.41
CA GLU A 192 9.37 15.07 -5.64
C GLU A 192 8.53 15.54 -6.84
N THR A 193 8.26 14.66 -7.81
CA THR A 193 7.39 14.96 -8.96
C THR A 193 5.92 15.16 -8.57
N CYS A 194 5.51 14.62 -7.42
CA CYS A 194 4.17 14.75 -6.86
C CYS A 194 4.01 15.99 -5.96
N LEU A 195 5.10 16.69 -5.64
CA LEU A 195 5.18 17.73 -4.62
C LEU A 195 5.34 19.12 -5.23
N ASP A 196 4.50 19.49 -6.19
CA ASP A 196 4.46 20.86 -6.65
C ASP A 196 3.95 21.82 -5.54
N PRO A 197 4.23 23.12 -5.64
CA PRO A 197 3.83 24.08 -4.58
C PRO A 197 2.32 24.15 -4.31
N ALA A 198 1.46 23.81 -5.27
CA ALA A 198 0.01 23.81 -5.09
C ALA A 198 -0.41 22.56 -4.30
N ALA A 199 0.11 21.38 -4.65
CA ALA A 199 -0.10 20.14 -3.94
C ALA A 199 0.38 20.24 -2.47
N VAL A 200 1.57 20.79 -2.24
CA VAL A 200 2.10 21.01 -0.89
C VAL A 200 1.21 21.95 -0.08
N ARG A 201 0.74 23.06 -0.68
CA ARG A 201 -0.20 23.96 0.00
C ARG A 201 -1.53 23.30 0.31
N ALA A 202 -2.09 22.56 -0.63
CA ALA A 202 -3.34 21.84 -0.45
C ALA A 202 -3.22 20.83 0.69
N TRP A 203 -2.12 20.10 0.74
CA TRP A 203 -1.84 19.16 1.82
C TRP A 203 -1.72 19.85 3.18
N ALA A 204 -0.89 20.89 3.27
CA ALA A 204 -0.67 21.65 4.51
C ALA A 204 -1.95 22.32 5.04
N SER A 205 -2.88 22.71 4.16
CA SER A 205 -4.14 23.35 4.55
C SER A 205 -5.18 22.38 5.12
N GLN A 206 -5.02 21.07 4.93
CA GLN A 206 -5.97 20.07 5.44
C GLN A 206 -5.89 19.85 6.96
N GLY A 207 -4.86 20.37 7.63
CA GLY A 207 -4.75 20.35 9.07
C GLY A 207 -4.69 18.94 9.65
N GLY A 208 -3.71 18.15 9.24
CA GLY A 208 -3.56 16.75 9.64
C GLY A 208 -3.08 16.55 11.06
N ALA A 209 -3.90 16.89 12.08
CA ALA A 209 -3.61 16.50 13.45
C ALA A 209 -3.56 14.96 13.53
N GLY A 210 -2.36 14.41 13.65
CA GLY A 210 -2.12 12.98 13.90
C GLY A 210 -1.51 12.19 12.74
N HIS A 211 -1.20 12.81 11.60
CA HIS A 211 -0.61 12.14 10.45
C HIS A 211 0.68 12.83 9.98
N ASP A 212 1.52 13.29 10.89
CA ASP A 212 2.76 14.03 10.58
C ASP A 212 3.76 13.23 9.73
N SER A 213 3.62 11.92 9.69
CA SER A 213 4.46 11.01 8.89
C SER A 213 3.78 10.51 7.60
N TYR A 214 2.54 10.90 7.32
CA TYR A 214 1.79 10.47 6.15
C TYR A 214 1.38 11.67 5.29
N PRO A 215 1.62 11.65 3.98
CA PRO A 215 2.34 10.64 3.21
C PRO A 215 3.88 10.77 3.37
N ALA A 216 4.58 9.63 3.24
CA ALA A 216 6.03 9.60 3.25
C ALA A 216 6.58 9.87 1.84
N ALA A 217 7.30 10.98 1.68
CA ALA A 217 7.97 11.27 0.41
C ALA A 217 9.21 10.38 0.22
N MET A 218 9.44 9.95 -1.02
CA MET A 218 10.59 9.13 -1.40
C MET A 218 11.50 9.84 -2.41
N PRO A 219 12.82 9.75 -2.24
CA PRO A 219 13.78 10.31 -3.20
C PRO A 219 13.75 9.46 -4.49
N ARG A 220 13.09 9.96 -5.55
CA ARG A 220 12.92 9.27 -6.82
C ARG A 220 14.21 8.71 -7.38
N ARG A 221 15.25 9.58 -7.49
CA ARG A 221 16.54 9.18 -8.04
C ARG A 221 17.16 8.02 -7.27
N THR A 222 17.21 8.11 -5.93
CA THR A 222 17.77 7.04 -5.10
C THR A 222 16.98 5.74 -5.24
N CYS A 223 15.66 5.81 -5.37
CA CYS A 223 14.81 4.64 -5.60
C CYS A 223 15.16 3.97 -6.93
N VAL A 224 15.25 4.74 -8.02
CA VAL A 224 15.59 4.24 -9.35
C VAL A 224 17.02 3.66 -9.40
N ASP A 225 17.98 4.38 -8.84
CA ASP A 225 19.38 3.93 -8.78
C ASP A 225 19.51 2.61 -7.97
N LEU A 226 18.76 2.47 -6.88
CA LEU A 226 18.72 1.23 -6.09
C LEU A 226 18.24 0.06 -6.95
N PHE A 227 17.10 0.20 -7.64
CA PHE A 227 16.57 -0.86 -8.50
C PHE A 227 17.53 -1.20 -9.65
N ALA A 228 18.23 -0.23 -10.20
CA ALA A 228 19.26 -0.48 -11.21
C ALA A 228 20.39 -1.38 -10.68
N THR A 229 20.83 -1.20 -9.41
CA THR A 229 21.83 -2.08 -8.76
C THR A 229 21.32 -3.51 -8.54
N LEU A 230 19.99 -3.70 -8.53
CA LEU A 230 19.33 -5.00 -8.39
C LEU A 230 18.99 -5.64 -9.75
N GLY A 231 19.49 -5.07 -10.84
CA GLY A 231 19.25 -5.54 -12.20
C GLY A 231 17.83 -5.21 -12.73
N CYS A 232 17.17 -4.24 -12.12
CA CYS A 232 15.84 -3.79 -12.55
C CYS A 232 15.92 -2.37 -13.11
N ASN A 233 15.54 -2.17 -14.37
CA ASN A 233 15.60 -0.89 -15.05
C ASN A 233 14.21 -0.25 -15.11
N LEU A 234 14.13 1.06 -14.86
CA LEU A 234 12.89 1.82 -15.01
C LEU A 234 12.50 1.86 -16.49
N GLU A 235 11.33 1.29 -16.83
CA GLU A 235 10.75 1.33 -18.19
C GLU A 235 9.84 2.54 -18.40
N ALA A 236 9.03 2.87 -17.38
CA ALA A 236 8.07 3.95 -17.46
C ALA A 236 7.70 4.50 -16.06
N SER A 237 7.15 5.70 -16.04
CA SER A 237 6.45 6.23 -14.86
C SER A 237 5.31 7.15 -15.28
N PHE A 238 4.29 7.28 -14.42
CA PHE A 238 3.17 8.20 -14.60
C PHE A 238 2.58 8.61 -13.24
N LEU A 239 1.80 9.69 -13.22
CA LEU A 239 1.13 10.15 -12.00
C LEU A 239 -0.26 9.52 -11.87
N ALA A 240 -0.56 8.95 -10.70
CA ALA A 240 -1.87 8.41 -10.34
C ALA A 240 -2.52 9.23 -9.24
N PRO A 241 -3.84 9.45 -9.27
CA PRO A 241 -4.54 10.24 -8.26
C PRO A 241 -4.40 9.66 -6.85
N MET A 242 -4.26 10.55 -5.86
CA MET A 242 -4.29 10.23 -4.43
C MET A 242 -4.91 11.40 -3.66
N GLY A 243 -6.22 11.40 -3.46
CA GLY A 243 -6.94 12.50 -2.81
C GLY A 243 -6.70 13.83 -3.54
N VAL A 244 -6.16 14.81 -2.84
CA VAL A 244 -5.82 16.16 -3.39
C VAL A 244 -4.45 16.21 -4.06
N ALA A 245 -3.70 15.13 -4.02
CA ALA A 245 -2.36 15.02 -4.57
C ALA A 245 -2.28 13.85 -5.58
N SER A 246 -1.09 13.43 -5.90
CA SER A 246 -0.81 12.25 -6.73
C SER A 246 0.31 11.40 -6.12
N THR A 247 0.39 10.16 -6.56
CA THR A 247 1.58 9.33 -6.42
C THR A 247 2.19 9.10 -7.79
N GLU A 248 3.48 8.85 -7.86
CA GLU A 248 4.17 8.42 -9.07
C GLU A 248 4.20 6.89 -9.10
N VAL A 249 3.58 6.31 -10.10
CA VAL A 249 3.68 4.88 -10.40
C VAL A 249 4.98 4.65 -11.16
N LEU A 250 5.81 3.74 -10.67
CA LEU A 250 7.07 3.32 -11.28
C LEU A 250 6.92 1.91 -11.83
N VAL A 251 7.32 1.71 -13.07
CA VAL A 251 7.32 0.42 -13.76
C VAL A 251 8.76 0.03 -14.08
N PHE A 252 9.23 -1.06 -13.48
CA PHE A 252 10.56 -1.59 -13.70
C PHE A 252 10.49 -2.92 -14.44
N ALA A 253 11.46 -3.20 -15.31
CA ALA A 253 11.72 -4.50 -15.87
C ALA A 253 12.99 -5.10 -15.27
N LYS A 254 12.95 -6.37 -14.89
CA LYS A 254 14.14 -7.12 -14.47
C LYS A 254 14.89 -7.62 -15.69
N GLY A 255 16.18 -7.31 -15.76
CA GLY A 255 17.07 -7.81 -16.82
C GLY A 255 17.10 -9.35 -16.90
N ALA A 256 17.52 -9.83 -18.08
CA ALA A 256 17.64 -11.27 -18.35
C ALA A 256 18.80 -11.91 -17.58
#